data_38b835a8884bef3a8a8e0fb482acafbf
#
_entry.id   38b835a8884bef3a8a8e0fb482acafbf
#
_cell.length_a   1.000
_cell.length_b   1.000
_cell.length_c   1.000
_cell.angle_alpha   90.00
_cell.angle_beta   90.00
_cell.angle_gamma   90.00
#
_symmetry.space_group_name_H-M   'P 1'
#
loop_
_entity.id
_entity.type
_entity.pdbx_description
1 polymer ?
#
loop_
_entity_poly.entity_id
_entity_poly.type
_entity_poly.pdbx_seq_one_letter_code
_entity_poly.pdbx_strand_id
1 'polypeptide(L)'
;MTSDPITQDPRPDDLRRATSLVVLHTGNGKGKTTAAIGVAVRAVGQGWKVAVLQFVKSGEWATGEEKSCKLLGMDFRTLGDGFTWDSENLENDKAAAGRAWSEAKKVIEDGAHQLVVLDEITYLCSWNWIDTNEVVETIQNRPTHVNVVLTGRDALPE
;
A
#
# COMPACT_ATOMS: atom_id res chain seq x y z
N MET A 1 -6.20 -11.48 -40.50
CA MET A 1 -5.26 -10.33 -40.62
C MET A 1 -4.35 -10.40 -39.40
N THR A 2 -3.18 -10.94 -39.56
CA THR A 2 -2.13 -10.91 -38.51
C THR A 2 -1.45 -9.56 -38.62
N SER A 3 -1.71 -8.64 -37.69
CA SER A 3 -0.93 -7.43 -37.62
C SER A 3 0.48 -7.79 -37.14
N ASP A 4 1.50 -7.34 -37.88
CA ASP A 4 2.88 -7.49 -37.46
C ASP A 4 3.05 -6.90 -36.03
N PRO A 5 3.88 -7.51 -35.18
CA PRO A 5 4.12 -6.98 -33.84
C PRO A 5 4.69 -5.56 -33.95
N ILE A 6 4.20 -4.68 -33.06
CA ILE A 6 4.72 -3.31 -32.96
C ILE A 6 6.20 -3.38 -32.61
N THR A 7 7.06 -2.98 -33.54
CA THR A 7 8.52 -3.04 -33.39
C THR A 7 9.13 -1.78 -32.77
N GLN A 8 8.33 -0.72 -32.63
CA GLN A 8 8.74 0.54 -31.97
C GLN A 8 7.73 0.93 -30.90
N ASP A 9 8.23 1.40 -29.76
CA ASP A 9 7.39 1.98 -28.70
C ASP A 9 6.73 3.27 -29.23
N PRO A 10 5.38 3.31 -29.32
CA PRO A 10 4.69 4.50 -29.84
C PRO A 10 4.64 5.67 -28.85
N ARG A 11 5.21 5.51 -27.65
CA ARG A 11 5.21 6.56 -26.62
C ARG A 11 6.18 7.69 -27.00
N PRO A 12 5.85 8.94 -26.63
CA PRO A 12 6.73 10.08 -26.87
C PRO A 12 8.10 9.91 -26.20
N ASP A 13 9.17 10.36 -26.85
CA ASP A 13 10.54 10.28 -26.32
C ASP A 13 10.79 11.23 -25.13
N ASP A 14 9.85 12.15 -24.84
CA ASP A 14 9.92 13.13 -23.76
C ASP A 14 9.35 12.62 -22.41
N LEU A 15 9.07 11.31 -22.29
CA LEU A 15 8.61 10.71 -21.05
C LEU A 15 9.62 10.93 -19.91
N ARG A 16 9.14 11.61 -18.86
CA ARG A 16 9.96 11.81 -17.65
C ARG A 16 10.06 10.52 -16.87
N ARG A 17 11.27 10.13 -16.50
CA ARG A 17 11.51 9.04 -15.54
C ARG A 17 11.37 9.62 -14.13
N ALA A 18 10.37 9.15 -13.37
CA ALA A 18 10.29 9.41 -11.95
C ALA A 18 11.25 8.47 -11.19
N THR A 19 11.92 9.00 -10.17
CA THR A 19 12.78 8.19 -9.28
C THR A 19 11.96 7.21 -8.47
N SER A 20 10.80 7.65 -7.98
CA SER A 20 9.80 6.82 -7.32
C SER A 20 8.40 7.44 -7.49
N LEU A 21 7.39 6.61 -7.29
CA LEU A 21 5.99 6.99 -7.43
C LEU A 21 5.22 6.79 -6.12
N VAL A 22 4.22 7.63 -5.93
CA VAL A 22 3.14 7.40 -4.97
C VAL A 22 1.86 7.18 -5.77
N VAL A 23 1.19 6.07 -5.52
CA VAL A 23 -0.03 5.69 -6.22
C VAL A 23 -1.13 5.45 -5.20
N LEU A 24 -2.28 6.09 -5.38
CA LEU A 24 -3.46 5.91 -4.55
C LEU A 24 -4.57 5.22 -5.35
N HIS A 25 -4.96 4.02 -4.91
CA HIS A 25 -6.15 3.32 -5.40
C HIS A 25 -7.32 3.58 -4.47
N THR A 26 -8.24 4.44 -4.86
CA THR A 26 -9.42 4.80 -4.06
C THR A 26 -10.73 4.64 -4.83
N GLY A 27 -11.84 4.92 -4.17
CA GLY A 27 -13.19 4.82 -4.73
C GLY A 27 -13.99 3.62 -4.21
N ASN A 28 -15.31 3.61 -4.49
CA ASN A 28 -16.28 2.67 -3.91
C ASN A 28 -16.26 1.27 -4.54
N GLY A 29 -15.64 1.10 -5.71
CA GLY A 29 -15.54 -0.18 -6.40
C GLY A 29 -14.65 -1.20 -5.69
N LYS A 30 -14.73 -2.45 -6.14
CA LYS A 30 -13.80 -3.53 -5.74
C LYS A 30 -12.53 -3.50 -6.60
N GLY A 31 -11.47 -4.16 -6.13
CA GLY A 31 -10.25 -4.37 -6.91
C GLY A 31 -9.06 -3.49 -6.50
N LYS A 32 -9.20 -2.58 -5.54
CA LYS A 32 -8.10 -1.72 -5.05
C LYS A 32 -6.92 -2.53 -4.53
N THR A 33 -7.14 -3.41 -3.57
CA THR A 33 -6.12 -4.35 -3.07
C THR A 33 -5.57 -5.23 -4.17
N THR A 34 -6.45 -5.76 -5.06
CA THR A 34 -6.03 -6.58 -6.21
C THR A 34 -5.08 -5.81 -7.14
N ALA A 35 -5.37 -4.55 -7.41
CA ALA A 35 -4.50 -3.69 -8.23
C ALA A 35 -3.15 -3.45 -7.53
N ALA A 36 -3.16 -3.14 -6.23
CA ALA A 36 -1.94 -2.94 -5.44
C ALA A 36 -1.08 -4.21 -5.40
N ILE A 37 -1.68 -5.38 -5.15
CA ILE A 37 -0.96 -6.66 -5.19
C ILE A 37 -0.44 -6.97 -6.59
N GLY A 38 -1.17 -6.64 -7.65
CA GLY A 38 -0.68 -6.75 -9.02
C GLY A 38 0.58 -5.93 -9.29
N VAL A 39 0.64 -4.70 -8.76
CA VAL A 39 1.87 -3.87 -8.79
C VAL A 39 2.99 -4.54 -8.00
N ALA A 40 2.70 -5.05 -6.79
CA ALA A 40 3.65 -5.74 -5.93
C ALA A 40 4.26 -6.99 -6.59
N VAL A 41 3.44 -7.83 -7.24
CA VAL A 41 3.90 -9.01 -7.99
C VAL A 41 4.86 -8.60 -9.12
N ARG A 42 4.53 -7.54 -9.87
CA ARG A 42 5.41 -7.02 -10.92
C ARG A 42 6.74 -6.50 -10.38
N ALA A 43 6.70 -5.83 -9.22
CA ALA A 43 7.90 -5.34 -8.54
C ALA A 43 8.83 -6.49 -8.11
N VAL A 44 8.27 -7.56 -7.52
CA VAL A 44 9.04 -8.79 -7.21
C VAL A 44 9.66 -9.39 -8.47
N GLY A 45 8.92 -9.44 -9.58
CA GLY A 45 9.42 -9.91 -10.87
C GLY A 45 10.59 -9.08 -11.42
N GLN A 46 10.76 -7.83 -10.96
CA GLN A 46 11.91 -6.96 -11.25
C GLN A 46 13.04 -7.08 -10.20
N GLY A 47 12.93 -8.01 -9.25
CA GLY A 47 13.91 -8.21 -8.19
C GLY A 47 13.80 -7.21 -7.03
N TRP A 48 12.70 -6.47 -6.91
CA TRP A 48 12.48 -5.52 -5.83
C TRP A 48 12.08 -6.23 -4.54
N LYS A 49 12.55 -5.70 -3.42
CA LYS A 49 12.01 -6.05 -2.10
C LYS A 49 10.70 -5.29 -1.90
N VAL A 50 9.65 -6.00 -1.51
CA VAL A 50 8.31 -5.47 -1.36
C VAL A 50 7.80 -5.73 0.05
N ALA A 51 7.26 -4.71 0.70
CA ALA A 51 6.46 -4.84 1.91
C ALA A 51 4.98 -4.59 1.61
N VAL A 52 4.10 -5.40 2.20
CA VAL A 52 2.63 -5.23 2.15
C VAL A 52 2.13 -5.14 3.58
N LEU A 53 1.60 -3.98 3.94
CA LEU A 53 1.12 -3.65 5.29
C LEU A 53 -0.39 -3.45 5.23
N GLN A 54 -1.14 -4.34 5.88
CA GLN A 54 -2.59 -4.38 5.82
C GLN A 54 -3.18 -3.89 7.15
N PHE A 55 -3.97 -2.80 7.10
CA PHE A 55 -4.38 -2.06 8.29
C PHE A 55 -5.71 -2.49 8.92
N VAL A 56 -6.69 -2.90 8.15
CA VAL A 56 -8.07 -3.09 8.66
C VAL A 56 -8.44 -4.55 8.88
N LYS A 57 -7.75 -5.49 8.27
CA LYS A 57 -8.05 -6.92 8.44
C LYS A 57 -7.44 -7.47 9.73
N SER A 58 -8.21 -8.29 10.44
CA SER A 58 -7.69 -9.09 11.55
C SER A 58 -6.84 -10.25 11.01
N GLY A 59 -5.74 -10.59 11.70
CA GLY A 59 -4.89 -11.74 11.35
C GLY A 59 -5.54 -13.11 11.56
N GLU A 60 -6.81 -13.17 11.97
CA GLU A 60 -7.52 -14.44 12.24
C GLU A 60 -7.73 -15.33 11.01
N TRP A 61 -7.75 -14.73 9.81
CA TRP A 61 -8.01 -15.45 8.55
C TRP A 61 -6.87 -15.19 7.57
N ALA A 62 -6.04 -16.22 7.34
CA ALA A 62 -5.04 -16.15 6.27
C ALA A 62 -5.74 -16.02 4.91
N THR A 63 -5.62 -14.84 4.30
CA THR A 63 -6.23 -14.54 3.00
C THR A 63 -5.44 -15.16 1.85
N GLY A 64 -6.06 -15.29 0.67
CA GLY A 64 -5.38 -15.80 -0.53
C GLY A 64 -4.23 -14.89 -0.94
N GLU A 65 -4.40 -13.56 -0.81
CA GLU A 65 -3.36 -12.58 -1.11
C GLU A 65 -2.17 -12.70 -0.17
N GLU A 66 -2.39 -12.92 1.14
CA GLU A 66 -1.30 -13.11 2.11
C GLU A 66 -0.46 -14.33 1.77
N LYS A 67 -1.12 -15.48 1.49
CA LYS A 67 -0.43 -16.71 1.09
C LYS A 67 0.39 -16.50 -0.18
N SER A 68 -0.18 -15.84 -1.18
CA SER A 68 0.49 -15.57 -2.45
C SER A 68 1.68 -14.63 -2.27
N CYS A 69 1.53 -13.55 -1.49
CA CYS A 69 2.60 -12.61 -1.21
C CYS A 69 3.77 -13.29 -0.48
N LYS A 70 3.47 -14.11 0.54
CA LYS A 70 4.51 -14.85 1.28
C LYS A 70 5.24 -15.87 0.40
N LEU A 71 4.54 -16.59 -0.48
CA LEU A 71 5.16 -17.50 -1.45
C LEU A 71 6.11 -16.77 -2.42
N LEU A 72 5.81 -15.53 -2.75
CA LEU A 72 6.64 -14.67 -3.59
C LEU A 72 7.78 -13.96 -2.82
N GLY A 73 7.93 -14.22 -1.52
CA GLY A 73 8.98 -13.63 -0.70
C GLY A 73 8.75 -12.17 -0.29
N MET A 74 7.51 -11.68 -0.37
CA MET A 74 7.16 -10.35 0.13
C MET A 74 7.09 -10.33 1.67
N ASP A 75 7.49 -9.22 2.28
CA ASP A 75 7.24 -8.94 3.71
C ASP A 75 5.77 -8.55 3.88
N PHE A 76 4.93 -9.51 4.22
CA PHE A 76 3.50 -9.30 4.42
C PHE A 76 3.17 -9.24 5.90
N ARG A 77 2.60 -8.12 6.36
CA ARG A 77 2.21 -7.88 7.75
C ARG A 77 0.75 -7.47 7.82
N THR A 78 -0.01 -8.12 8.68
CA THR A 78 -1.35 -7.70 9.07
C THR A 78 -1.22 -6.88 10.35
N LEU A 79 -1.52 -5.59 10.29
CA LEU A 79 -1.35 -4.63 11.37
C LEU A 79 -2.66 -4.30 12.09
N GLY A 80 -3.78 -4.69 11.50
CA GLY A 80 -5.11 -4.53 12.10
C GLY A 80 -5.37 -5.64 13.11
N ASP A 81 -5.09 -5.43 14.39
CA ASP A 81 -5.45 -6.32 15.49
C ASP A 81 -6.96 -6.33 15.72
N GLY A 82 -7.72 -6.85 14.72
CA GLY A 82 -9.15 -7.05 14.88
C GLY A 82 -9.97 -5.74 14.96
N PHE A 83 -9.62 -4.70 14.19
CA PHE A 83 -10.56 -3.60 13.95
C PHE A 83 -11.84 -4.20 13.36
N THR A 84 -12.77 -4.53 14.20
CA THR A 84 -14.10 -4.95 13.78
C THR A 84 -14.99 -3.74 13.73
N TRP A 85 -15.85 -3.69 12.72
CA TRP A 85 -16.91 -2.67 12.58
C TRP A 85 -17.85 -2.61 13.79
N ASP A 86 -17.76 -3.60 14.69
CA ASP A 86 -18.54 -3.80 15.89
C ASP A 86 -17.71 -3.61 17.17
N SER A 87 -16.56 -2.91 17.10
CA SER A 87 -15.73 -2.68 18.28
C SER A 87 -16.48 -1.83 19.33
N GLU A 88 -16.58 -2.34 20.54
CA GLU A 88 -17.17 -1.63 21.67
C GLU A 88 -16.22 -0.60 22.31
N ASN A 89 -14.94 -0.53 21.86
CA ASN A 89 -13.92 0.32 22.49
C ASN A 89 -13.09 1.12 21.46
N LEU A 90 -13.66 2.24 21.01
CA LEU A 90 -13.06 3.15 20.04
C LEU A 90 -11.63 3.65 20.43
N GLU A 91 -11.37 3.85 21.72
CA GLU A 91 -10.07 4.34 22.19
C GLU A 91 -8.97 3.28 22.00
N ASN A 92 -9.31 2.01 22.22
CA ASN A 92 -8.39 0.90 21.95
C ASN A 92 -8.09 0.78 20.45
N ASP A 93 -9.10 0.97 19.60
CA ASP A 93 -8.94 0.91 18.15
C ASP A 93 -8.05 2.03 17.63
N LYS A 94 -8.24 3.26 18.11
CA LYS A 94 -7.36 4.37 17.78
C LYS A 94 -5.92 4.13 18.22
N ALA A 95 -5.74 3.61 19.45
CA ALA A 95 -4.41 3.29 19.96
C ALA A 95 -3.73 2.19 19.10
N ALA A 96 -4.49 1.17 18.67
CA ALA A 96 -4.00 0.13 17.78
C ALA A 96 -3.68 0.69 16.38
N ALA A 97 -4.52 1.56 15.82
CA ALA A 97 -4.26 2.26 14.56
C ALA A 97 -2.96 3.09 14.63
N GLY A 98 -2.75 3.81 15.73
CA GLY A 98 -1.52 4.57 15.95
C GLY A 98 -0.27 3.66 16.01
N ARG A 99 -0.36 2.49 16.65
CA ARG A 99 0.75 1.51 16.64
C ARG A 99 1.02 0.95 15.25
N ALA A 100 -0.04 0.59 14.52
CA ALA A 100 0.04 0.11 13.14
C ALA A 100 0.70 1.15 12.22
N TRP A 101 0.29 2.41 12.34
CA TRP A 101 0.91 3.51 11.60
C TRP A 101 2.38 3.70 11.96
N SER A 102 2.72 3.67 13.26
CA SER A 102 4.11 3.80 13.72
C SER A 102 5.02 2.70 13.16
N GLU A 103 4.51 1.48 12.99
CA GLU A 103 5.24 0.40 12.35
C GLU A 103 5.42 0.64 10.85
N ALA A 104 4.35 1.02 10.15
CA ALA A 104 4.40 1.33 8.73
C ALA A 104 5.36 2.48 8.40
N LYS A 105 5.34 3.53 9.21
CA LYS A 105 6.26 4.66 9.12
C LYS A 105 7.72 4.21 9.14
N LYS A 106 8.09 3.36 10.09
CA LYS A 106 9.45 2.79 10.18
C LYS A 106 9.84 2.01 8.92
N VAL A 107 8.91 1.21 8.37
CA VAL A 107 9.16 0.44 7.14
C VAL A 107 9.38 1.34 5.93
N ILE A 108 8.72 2.51 5.88
CA ILE A 108 8.93 3.50 4.82
C ILE A 108 10.28 4.21 5.00
N GLU A 109 10.55 4.67 6.23
CA GLU A 109 11.73 5.49 6.55
C GLU A 109 13.04 4.72 6.49
N ASP A 110 13.04 3.42 6.81
CA ASP A 110 14.24 2.58 6.77
C ASP A 110 14.77 2.33 5.34
N GLY A 111 13.90 2.49 4.34
CA GLY A 111 14.26 2.35 2.92
C GLY A 111 14.71 0.95 2.52
N ALA A 112 14.44 -0.08 3.32
CA ALA A 112 14.84 -1.46 3.03
C ALA A 112 14.07 -2.07 1.85
N HIS A 113 12.91 -1.51 1.51
CA HIS A 113 12.01 -1.96 0.46
C HIS A 113 11.93 -0.93 -0.67
N GLN A 114 11.95 -1.38 -1.93
CA GLN A 114 11.73 -0.51 -3.09
C GLN A 114 10.24 -0.22 -3.33
N LEU A 115 9.35 -1.03 -2.77
CA LEU A 115 7.91 -0.82 -2.81
C LEU A 115 7.29 -1.14 -1.45
N VAL A 116 6.49 -0.21 -0.94
CA VAL A 116 5.67 -0.39 0.26
C VAL A 116 4.20 -0.23 -0.14
N VAL A 117 3.38 -1.24 0.13
CA VAL A 117 1.93 -1.20 -0.05
C VAL A 117 1.28 -0.96 1.30
N LEU A 118 0.47 0.09 1.41
CA LEU A 118 -0.34 0.44 2.58
C LEU A 118 -1.80 0.11 2.28
N ASP A 119 -2.19 -1.15 2.53
CA ASP A 119 -3.53 -1.63 2.18
C ASP A 119 -4.56 -1.21 3.22
N GLU A 120 -5.61 -0.51 2.73
CA GLU A 120 -6.72 0.03 3.51
C GLU A 120 -6.35 1.17 4.50
N ILE A 121 -5.21 1.85 4.30
CA ILE A 121 -4.75 2.98 5.15
C ILE A 121 -5.74 4.16 5.13
N THR A 122 -6.44 4.40 4.01
CA THR A 122 -7.32 5.57 3.88
C THR A 122 -8.47 5.58 4.87
N TYR A 123 -8.89 4.40 5.36
CA TYR A 123 -9.91 4.33 6.41
C TYR A 123 -9.44 4.95 7.72
N LEU A 124 -8.19 4.68 8.12
CA LEU A 124 -7.63 5.23 9.36
C LEU A 124 -7.54 6.76 9.29
N CYS A 125 -7.21 7.29 8.10
CA CYS A 125 -7.20 8.73 7.85
C CYS A 125 -8.61 9.33 7.90
N SER A 126 -9.56 8.76 7.15
CA SER A 126 -10.93 9.27 7.06
C SER A 126 -11.70 9.18 8.40
N TRP A 127 -11.37 8.22 9.25
CA TRP A 127 -11.93 8.10 10.60
C TRP A 127 -11.21 8.98 11.65
N ASN A 128 -10.17 9.72 11.26
CA ASN A 128 -9.31 10.48 12.17
C ASN A 128 -8.72 9.61 13.31
N TRP A 129 -8.33 8.38 12.99
CA TRP A 129 -7.64 7.49 13.93
C TRP A 129 -6.13 7.67 13.90
N ILE A 130 -5.62 8.20 12.79
CA ILE A 130 -4.23 8.65 12.62
C ILE A 130 -4.23 10.05 11.99
N ASP A 131 -3.16 10.80 12.21
CA ASP A 131 -3.00 12.13 11.61
C ASP A 131 -2.64 12.00 10.12
N THR A 132 -3.54 12.46 9.24
CA THR A 132 -3.34 12.44 7.80
C THR A 132 -2.14 13.28 7.37
N ASN A 133 -1.88 14.42 8.04
CA ASN A 133 -0.72 15.24 7.71
C ASN A 133 0.58 14.48 7.99
N GLU A 134 0.66 13.74 9.10
CA GLU A 134 1.82 12.91 9.39
C GLU A 134 2.03 11.82 8.32
N VAL A 135 0.94 11.21 7.82
CA VAL A 135 1.00 10.24 6.72
C VAL A 135 1.56 10.88 5.45
N VAL A 136 1.03 12.05 5.07
CA VAL A 136 1.47 12.81 3.90
C VAL A 136 2.94 13.21 4.02
N GLU A 137 3.34 13.78 5.15
CA GLU A 137 4.73 14.19 5.41
C GLU A 137 5.69 13.00 5.35
N THR A 138 5.33 11.86 5.96
CA THR A 138 6.15 10.66 5.92
C THR A 138 6.35 10.17 4.49
N ILE A 139 5.28 10.16 3.68
CA ILE A 139 5.34 9.74 2.28
C ILE A 139 6.15 10.73 1.44
N GLN A 140 6.02 12.03 1.67
CA GLN A 140 6.78 13.06 0.95
C GLN A 140 8.28 13.00 1.27
N ASN A 141 8.63 12.73 2.52
CA ASN A 141 10.02 12.68 2.99
C ASN A 141 10.66 11.28 2.90
N ARG A 142 9.99 10.30 2.30
CA ARG A 142 10.51 8.95 2.14
C ARG A 142 11.83 8.92 1.36
N PRO A 143 12.67 7.89 1.56
CA PRO A 143 13.84 7.69 0.72
C PRO A 143 13.48 7.68 -0.76
N THR A 144 14.27 8.35 -1.59
CA THR A 144 13.93 8.66 -2.99
C THR A 144 13.69 7.45 -3.89
N HIS A 145 14.17 6.27 -3.50
CA HIS A 145 13.98 5.01 -4.22
C HIS A 145 12.73 4.22 -3.78
N VAL A 146 12.07 4.64 -2.70
CA VAL A 146 10.90 3.94 -2.16
C VAL A 146 9.64 4.38 -2.89
N ASN A 147 8.97 3.44 -3.53
CA ASN A 147 7.64 3.64 -4.10
C ASN A 147 6.59 3.29 -3.05
N VAL A 148 5.47 4.00 -3.06
CA VAL A 148 4.36 3.73 -2.12
C VAL A 148 3.06 3.57 -2.89
N VAL A 149 2.32 2.50 -2.56
CA VAL A 149 0.96 2.28 -3.06
C VAL A 149 0.01 2.29 -1.87
N LEU A 150 -0.97 3.18 -1.90
CA LEU A 150 -2.01 3.28 -0.88
C LEU A 150 -3.33 2.74 -1.43
N THR A 151 -4.12 2.08 -0.58
CA THR A 151 -5.47 1.68 -0.95
C THR A 151 -6.49 2.07 0.12
N GLY A 152 -7.75 2.12 -0.28
CA GLY A 152 -8.92 2.24 0.58
C GLY A 152 -10.01 3.09 -0.06
N ARG A 153 -11.14 3.21 0.64
CA ARG A 153 -12.23 4.11 0.25
C ARG A 153 -12.07 5.44 0.95
N ASP A 154 -12.88 6.41 0.53
CA ASP A 154 -13.03 7.70 1.20
C ASP A 154 -11.69 8.41 1.47
N ALA A 155 -10.76 8.31 0.51
CA ALA A 155 -9.50 9.03 0.58
C ALA A 155 -9.79 10.55 0.65
N LEU A 156 -9.09 11.23 1.56
CA LEU A 156 -9.16 12.67 1.71
C LEU A 156 -8.49 13.38 0.52
N PRO A 157 -8.87 14.64 0.22
CA PRO A 157 -8.31 15.38 -0.93
C PRO A 157 -6.82 15.73 -0.80
N GLU A 158 -6.28 15.73 0.43
CA GLU A 158 -4.85 15.96 0.69
C GLU A 158 -4.01 14.77 0.17
#